data_5538409b81fb1d2fc449a625c20530df
#
_entry.id   5538409b81fb1d2fc449a625c20530df
#
_cell.length_a   1.000
_cell.length_b   1.000
_cell.length_c   1.000
_cell.angle_alpha   90.00
_cell.angle_beta   90.00
_cell.angle_gamma   90.00
#
_symmetry.space_group_name_H-M   'P 1'
#
loop_
_entity.id
_entity.type
_entity.pdbx_description
1 polymer ?
#
loop_
_entity_poly.entity_id
_entity_poly.type
_entity_poly.pdbx_seq_one_letter_code
_entity_poly.pdbx_strand_id
1 'polypeptide(L)'
;MHTPQEDLDYYESMSPIFDGKKFIIPPPKLSPEKRRQRRMAFRNERHLYHRTCDLTGRKMISAFSPDKPNKVYYFKDWMGDDWDVMDYGMEPNYERAFFEQFGELVEKVPVRSLNITNNMENCDFCNYGGFCKDCYLCIASFESQNCYYSRVAYKCNYDIDGFSNIECQFIYECISCESCYECFFCKYSKTCSESSFLIDCISCKNCFGCVGLKHQEYCFLNKKYSPEEYKEKINGILAKRENLDKFKEFFREFSLKFPRKFNRNAHAENCSGDLVRHAKNCKDCFDIFYQEDCRYCELTGGTMQFSYDCTITGLNVSKCYEQIGSLGCTDCAFGVYVTNNQNCYYLMNCQNCEHCFGCTGLKRKKHCIFNKQYSPEEYEKTVAKIIEKMIEKEEWGEMFPMEISPFEYHETLANDYFPLSNKETKEKPWKTIKQEEEFLKKYGIALPNKSPETRALERLHSMNPYTLWQRTTQDGIDVKSPYAPDKPEIILSEKAYQNYKFLN
;
A
#
# COMPACT_ATOMS: atom_id res chain seq x y z
N MET A 1 14.62 20.18 11.68
CA MET A 1 14.27 20.21 10.24
C MET A 1 13.54 21.51 9.95
N HIS A 2 13.79 22.14 8.82
CA HIS A 2 12.98 23.32 8.42
C HIS A 2 11.68 22.83 7.78
N THR A 3 10.55 23.10 8.42
CA THR A 3 9.21 22.77 7.87
C THR A 3 8.82 23.85 6.87
N PRO A 4 8.47 23.52 5.62
CA PRO A 4 8.01 24.49 4.63
C PRO A 4 6.78 25.27 5.12
N GLN A 5 6.63 26.54 4.71
CA GLN A 5 5.48 27.36 5.11
C GLN A 5 4.15 26.74 4.70
N GLU A 6 4.09 26.16 3.50
CA GLU A 6 2.88 25.47 3.01
C GLU A 6 2.46 24.30 3.91
N ASP A 7 3.40 23.60 4.54
CA ASP A 7 3.09 22.52 5.50
C ASP A 7 2.54 23.12 6.82
N LEU A 8 3.08 24.24 7.28
CA LEU A 8 2.56 24.94 8.46
C LEU A 8 1.14 25.43 8.24
N ASP A 9 0.86 26.01 7.09
CA ASP A 9 -0.48 26.48 6.70
C ASP A 9 -1.47 25.30 6.62
N TYR A 10 -1.01 24.14 6.16
CA TYR A 10 -1.82 22.93 6.14
C TYR A 10 -2.17 22.45 7.57
N TYR A 11 -1.17 22.30 8.47
CA TYR A 11 -1.41 21.86 9.85
C TYR A 11 -2.36 22.85 10.57
N GLU A 12 -2.22 24.13 10.33
CA GLU A 12 -3.14 25.13 10.86
C GLU A 12 -4.56 24.96 10.32
N SER A 13 -4.71 24.64 9.01
CA SER A 13 -6.02 24.40 8.37
C SER A 13 -6.71 23.14 8.87
N MET A 14 -5.94 22.14 9.29
CA MET A 14 -6.41 20.88 9.89
C MET A 14 -6.70 20.98 11.39
N SER A 15 -6.34 22.10 12.01
CA SER A 15 -6.45 22.29 13.45
C SER A 15 -7.91 22.46 13.86
N PRO A 16 -8.45 21.58 14.74
CA PRO A 16 -9.86 21.63 15.13
C PRO A 16 -10.19 22.75 16.09
N ILE A 17 -11.48 23.06 16.16
CA ILE A 17 -12.05 23.97 17.17
C ILE A 17 -12.92 23.13 18.10
N PHE A 18 -12.64 23.16 19.40
CA PHE A 18 -13.46 22.55 20.45
C PHE A 18 -13.71 23.55 21.56
N ASP A 19 -14.93 23.59 22.07
CA ASP A 19 -15.39 24.55 23.08
C ASP A 19 -14.97 26.01 22.76
N GLY A 20 -15.09 26.38 21.47
CA GLY A 20 -14.74 27.72 20.96
C GLY A 20 -13.24 28.03 20.88
N LYS A 21 -12.34 27.08 21.20
CA LYS A 21 -10.89 27.24 21.18
C LYS A 21 -10.29 26.45 20.02
N LYS A 22 -9.44 27.08 19.19
CA LYS A 22 -8.68 26.41 18.12
C LYS A 22 -7.44 25.73 18.71
N PHE A 23 -7.28 24.44 18.48
CA PHE A 23 -6.13 23.63 18.91
C PHE A 23 -5.19 23.38 17.75
N ILE A 24 -4.15 24.17 17.66
CA ILE A 24 -3.17 24.08 16.57
C ILE A 24 -2.47 22.72 16.57
N ILE A 25 -2.50 22.01 15.44
CA ILE A 25 -1.71 20.82 15.23
C ILE A 25 -0.26 21.26 14.98
N PRO A 26 0.70 20.87 15.85
CA PRO A 26 2.08 21.28 15.68
C PRO A 26 2.74 20.57 14.50
N PRO A 27 3.83 21.12 13.92
CA PRO A 27 4.63 20.42 12.95
C PRO A 27 5.14 19.08 13.51
N PRO A 28 5.13 18.00 12.71
CA PRO A 28 5.54 16.68 13.18
C PRO A 28 7.02 16.64 13.59
N LYS A 29 7.31 15.95 14.69
CA LYS A 29 8.68 15.75 15.21
C LYS A 29 9.51 14.79 14.36
N LEU A 30 8.85 13.85 13.66
CA LEU A 30 9.49 12.82 12.84
C LEU A 30 9.61 13.25 11.37
N SER A 31 10.65 12.77 10.69
CA SER A 31 10.77 12.91 9.23
C SER A 31 9.63 12.18 8.51
N PRO A 32 9.29 12.58 7.25
CA PRO A 32 8.25 11.90 6.47
C PRO A 32 8.46 10.38 6.37
N GLU A 33 9.71 9.94 6.20
CA GLU A 33 10.07 8.51 6.16
C GLU A 33 9.76 7.80 7.49
N LYS A 34 10.09 8.42 8.62
CA LYS A 34 9.80 7.85 9.95
C LYS A 34 8.30 7.85 10.27
N ARG A 35 7.56 8.87 9.84
CA ARG A 35 6.09 8.89 9.95
C ARG A 35 5.47 7.75 9.12
N ARG A 36 5.94 7.54 7.90
CA ARG A 36 5.53 6.40 7.06
C ARG A 36 5.83 5.07 7.73
N GLN A 37 7.03 4.87 8.26
CA GLN A 37 7.39 3.66 9.00
C GLN A 37 6.44 3.42 10.17
N ARG A 38 6.13 4.45 10.95
CA ARG A 38 5.18 4.41 12.07
C ARG A 38 3.79 3.99 11.61
N ARG A 39 3.22 4.59 10.55
CA ARG A 39 1.92 4.21 10.01
C ARG A 39 1.90 2.76 9.55
N MET A 40 2.90 2.32 8.79
CA MET A 40 2.99 0.96 8.25
C MET A 40 3.09 -0.12 9.34
N ALA A 41 3.52 0.22 10.56
CA ALA A 41 3.54 -0.70 11.70
C ALA A 41 2.13 -1.13 12.17
N PHE A 42 1.08 -0.44 11.76
CA PHE A 42 -0.30 -0.81 12.06
C PHE A 42 -0.94 -1.74 11.01
N ARG A 43 -0.17 -2.25 10.04
CA ARG A 43 -0.72 -3.05 8.95
C ARG A 43 0.00 -4.38 8.80
N ASN A 44 -0.71 -5.48 9.08
CA ASN A 44 -0.31 -6.85 8.77
C ASN A 44 -1.04 -7.33 7.52
N GLU A 45 -0.33 -7.55 6.43
CA GLU A 45 -0.93 -7.99 5.16
C GLU A 45 -0.89 -9.51 4.96
N ARG A 46 0.20 -10.17 5.33
CA ARG A 46 0.52 -11.54 4.89
C ARG A 46 0.67 -12.58 6.00
N HIS A 47 0.90 -12.13 7.24
CA HIS A 47 1.05 -13.05 8.37
C HIS A 47 -0.33 -13.45 8.89
N LEU A 48 -0.90 -14.52 8.31
CA LEU A 48 -2.23 -15.01 8.62
C LEU A 48 -2.16 -16.32 9.40
N TYR A 49 -3.07 -16.49 10.34
CA TYR A 49 -3.08 -17.56 11.33
C TYR A 49 -4.41 -18.27 11.38
N HIS A 50 -4.39 -19.58 11.65
CA HIS A 50 -5.58 -20.31 12.08
C HIS A 50 -5.91 -19.94 13.52
N ARG A 51 -7.14 -19.49 13.76
CA ARG A 51 -7.63 -19.10 15.08
C ARG A 51 -9.08 -19.50 15.26
N THR A 52 -9.56 -19.49 16.50
CA THR A 52 -10.95 -19.65 16.87
C THR A 52 -11.56 -18.30 17.21
N CYS A 53 -12.76 -18.01 16.72
CA CYS A 53 -13.51 -16.80 17.05
C CYS A 53 -13.86 -16.76 18.53
N ASP A 54 -13.45 -15.71 19.23
CA ASP A 54 -13.68 -15.58 20.68
C ASP A 54 -15.17 -15.30 21.03
N LEU A 55 -16.00 -14.94 20.04
CA LEU A 55 -17.45 -14.75 20.23
C LEU A 55 -18.24 -16.05 20.00
N THR A 56 -17.94 -16.79 18.92
CA THR A 56 -18.80 -17.87 18.43
C THR A 56 -18.17 -19.27 18.46
N GLY A 57 -16.88 -19.39 18.79
CA GLY A 57 -16.15 -20.66 18.76
C GLY A 57 -15.84 -21.20 17.36
N ARG A 58 -16.15 -20.45 16.29
CA ARG A 58 -15.90 -20.82 14.89
C ARG A 58 -14.40 -20.84 14.58
N LYS A 59 -13.93 -21.82 13.84
CA LYS A 59 -12.58 -21.80 13.24
C LYS A 59 -12.53 -20.77 12.12
N MET A 60 -11.47 -19.98 12.07
CA MET A 60 -11.31 -18.89 11.12
C MET A 60 -9.84 -18.63 10.79
N ILE A 61 -9.59 -17.88 9.72
CA ILE A 61 -8.31 -17.25 9.44
C ILE A 61 -8.31 -15.84 10.03
N SER A 62 -7.18 -15.44 10.61
CA SER A 62 -7.01 -14.17 11.29
C SER A 62 -5.65 -13.54 10.98
N ALA A 63 -5.61 -12.21 10.90
CA ALA A 63 -4.38 -11.43 10.87
C ALA A 63 -3.71 -11.32 12.26
N PHE A 64 -4.37 -11.81 13.31
CA PHE A 64 -3.87 -11.78 14.69
C PHE A 64 -3.42 -13.18 15.11
N SER A 65 -2.15 -13.28 15.55
CA SER A 65 -1.59 -14.52 16.09
C SER A 65 -2.42 -15.04 17.28
N PRO A 66 -2.56 -16.38 17.46
CA PRO A 66 -3.18 -16.95 18.66
C PRO A 66 -2.53 -16.52 19.98
N ASP A 67 -1.27 -16.16 19.95
CA ASP A 67 -0.48 -15.74 21.13
C ASP A 67 -0.79 -14.30 21.57
N LYS A 68 -1.55 -13.54 20.77
CA LYS A 68 -1.93 -12.16 21.11
C LYS A 68 -3.09 -12.13 22.11
N PRO A 69 -3.09 -11.20 23.07
CA PRO A 69 -4.14 -11.09 24.09
C PRO A 69 -5.49 -10.61 23.57
N ASN A 70 -5.50 -9.97 22.39
CA ASN A 70 -6.71 -9.40 21.82
C ASN A 70 -7.80 -10.45 21.59
N LYS A 71 -9.05 -10.14 21.96
CA LYS A 71 -10.23 -10.89 21.53
C LYS A 71 -10.43 -10.66 20.04
N VAL A 72 -10.54 -11.73 19.27
CA VAL A 72 -10.70 -11.68 17.81
C VAL A 72 -12.01 -12.34 17.42
N TYR A 73 -12.87 -11.56 16.78
CA TYR A 73 -14.14 -12.05 16.26
C TYR A 73 -14.04 -12.33 14.76
N TYR A 74 -14.70 -13.35 14.28
CA TYR A 74 -14.84 -13.57 12.85
C TYR A 74 -15.40 -12.32 12.19
N PHE A 75 -14.88 -11.91 11.05
CA PHE A 75 -15.17 -10.58 10.47
C PHE A 75 -16.67 -10.32 10.25
N LYS A 76 -17.49 -11.36 9.94
CA LYS A 76 -18.94 -11.23 9.82
C LYS A 76 -19.62 -11.07 11.18
N ASP A 77 -19.18 -11.82 12.19
CA ASP A 77 -19.70 -11.75 13.55
C ASP A 77 -19.33 -10.39 14.18
N TRP A 78 -18.12 -9.88 13.89
CA TRP A 78 -17.69 -8.54 14.31
C TRP A 78 -18.57 -7.42 13.73
N MET A 79 -19.05 -7.59 12.49
CA MET A 79 -19.97 -6.65 11.83
C MET A 79 -21.42 -6.80 12.29
N GLY A 80 -21.78 -7.91 12.95
CA GLY A 80 -23.10 -8.21 13.46
C GLY A 80 -23.46 -7.42 14.72
N ASP A 81 -24.65 -7.71 15.26
CA ASP A 81 -25.25 -7.00 16.40
C ASP A 81 -25.18 -7.85 17.70
N ASP A 82 -24.48 -8.99 17.70
CA ASP A 82 -24.35 -9.91 18.86
C ASP A 82 -23.39 -9.39 19.94
N TRP A 83 -22.82 -8.19 19.75
CA TRP A 83 -21.94 -7.52 20.70
C TRP A 83 -22.04 -5.99 20.51
N ASP A 84 -21.82 -5.21 21.57
CA ASP A 84 -21.77 -3.74 21.48
C ASP A 84 -20.40 -3.24 21.90
N VAL A 85 -19.76 -2.50 21.02
CA VAL A 85 -18.47 -1.84 21.26
C VAL A 85 -18.57 -0.82 22.39
N MET A 86 -19.76 -0.27 22.66
CA MET A 86 -19.99 0.70 23.72
C MET A 86 -19.85 0.11 25.13
N ASP A 87 -19.96 -1.23 25.28
CA ASP A 87 -19.75 -1.93 26.56
C ASP A 87 -18.29 -1.83 27.04
N TYR A 88 -17.37 -1.47 26.14
CA TYR A 88 -15.94 -1.28 26.44
C TYR A 88 -15.58 0.19 26.70
N GLY A 89 -16.57 1.10 26.71
CA GLY A 89 -16.36 2.53 26.88
C GLY A 89 -15.67 2.88 28.21
N MET A 90 -14.78 3.86 28.17
CA MET A 90 -13.99 4.31 29.34
C MET A 90 -14.19 5.82 29.58
N GLU A 91 -14.12 6.25 30.83
CA GLU A 91 -14.02 7.67 31.18
C GLU A 91 -12.59 8.16 30.98
N PRO A 92 -12.39 9.38 30.43
CA PRO A 92 -11.07 9.99 30.35
C PRO A 92 -10.48 10.25 31.75
N ASN A 93 -9.26 9.79 31.98
CA ASN A 93 -8.48 10.15 33.16
C ASN A 93 -7.44 11.20 32.76
N TYR A 94 -7.62 12.44 33.21
CA TYR A 94 -6.77 13.57 32.82
C TYR A 94 -5.36 13.55 33.45
N GLU A 95 -5.13 12.71 34.47
CA GLU A 95 -3.80 12.52 35.07
C GLU A 95 -2.90 11.56 34.29
N ARG A 96 -3.50 10.71 33.46
CA ARG A 96 -2.80 9.71 32.63
C ARG A 96 -2.53 10.23 31.23
N ALA A 97 -1.53 9.68 30.55
CA ALA A 97 -1.25 9.95 29.16
C ALA A 97 -2.39 9.46 28.26
N PHE A 98 -2.70 10.19 27.18
CA PHE A 98 -3.78 9.83 26.24
C PHE A 98 -3.49 8.49 25.55
N PHE A 99 -2.28 8.32 25.03
CA PHE A 99 -1.91 7.09 24.30
C PHE A 99 -1.86 5.87 25.20
N GLU A 100 -1.55 6.01 26.48
CA GLU A 100 -1.63 4.92 27.45
C GLU A 100 -3.08 4.42 27.59
N GLN A 101 -4.03 5.34 27.79
CA GLN A 101 -5.46 5.02 27.92
C GLN A 101 -6.04 4.47 26.62
N PHE A 102 -5.64 5.04 25.50
CA PHE A 102 -6.08 4.56 24.18
C PHE A 102 -5.56 3.15 23.89
N GLY A 103 -4.31 2.84 24.26
CA GLY A 103 -3.73 1.50 24.15
C GLY A 103 -4.53 0.47 24.95
N GLU A 104 -4.90 0.78 26.20
CA GLU A 104 -5.78 -0.09 27.00
C GLU A 104 -7.14 -0.33 26.34
N LEU A 105 -7.72 0.68 25.73
CA LEU A 105 -8.98 0.55 25.00
C LEU A 105 -8.82 -0.39 23.79
N VAL A 106 -7.75 -0.23 23.01
CA VAL A 106 -7.44 -1.08 21.85
C VAL A 106 -7.23 -2.55 22.24
N GLU A 107 -6.63 -2.81 23.39
CA GLU A 107 -6.45 -4.19 23.90
C GLU A 107 -7.78 -4.82 24.35
N LYS A 108 -8.68 -4.04 24.95
CA LYS A 108 -9.96 -4.51 25.49
C LYS A 108 -11.01 -4.76 24.41
N VAL A 109 -11.08 -3.89 23.40
CA VAL A 109 -12.09 -3.96 22.34
C VAL A 109 -11.80 -5.11 21.36
N PRO A 110 -12.78 -6.01 21.11
CA PRO A 110 -12.59 -7.07 20.14
C PRO A 110 -12.26 -6.54 18.73
N VAL A 111 -11.30 -7.17 18.09
CA VAL A 111 -10.88 -6.84 16.72
C VAL A 111 -11.45 -7.84 15.72
N ARG A 112 -11.65 -7.39 14.47
CA ARG A 112 -12.10 -8.29 13.39
C ARG A 112 -10.95 -9.15 12.88
N SER A 113 -11.22 -10.41 12.60
CA SER A 113 -10.20 -11.38 12.16
C SER A 113 -9.45 -10.97 10.91
N LEU A 114 -10.15 -10.44 9.92
CA LEU A 114 -9.64 -9.94 8.63
C LEU A 114 -10.34 -8.64 8.24
N ASN A 115 -9.64 -7.82 7.47
CA ASN A 115 -10.19 -6.58 6.93
C ASN A 115 -10.73 -6.82 5.51
N ILE A 116 -11.84 -7.56 5.39
CA ILE A 116 -12.48 -7.87 4.11
C ILE A 116 -13.97 -7.53 4.13
N THR A 117 -14.55 -7.37 2.93
CA THR A 117 -16.00 -7.19 2.78
C THR A 117 -16.73 -8.53 2.74
N ASN A 118 -18.05 -8.51 2.90
CA ASN A 118 -18.88 -9.74 2.82
C ASN A 118 -18.98 -10.34 1.41
N ASN A 119 -18.56 -9.62 0.38
CA ASN A 119 -18.68 -10.02 -1.02
C ASN A 119 -17.40 -10.70 -1.52
N MET A 120 -16.92 -11.69 -0.76
CA MET A 120 -15.79 -12.55 -1.11
C MET A 120 -16.32 -13.96 -1.32
N GLU A 121 -16.25 -14.49 -2.54
CA GLU A 121 -16.71 -15.83 -2.91
C GLU A 121 -15.51 -16.75 -3.17
N ASN A 122 -15.41 -17.88 -2.48
CA ASN A 122 -14.32 -18.86 -2.63
C ASN A 122 -12.93 -18.20 -2.57
N CYS A 123 -12.72 -17.34 -1.55
CA CYS A 123 -11.47 -16.59 -1.36
C CYS A 123 -10.84 -16.97 -0.03
N ASP A 124 -9.71 -17.70 -0.10
CA ASP A 124 -8.98 -18.15 1.08
C ASP A 124 -7.73 -17.32 1.32
N PHE A 125 -7.43 -17.03 2.59
CA PHE A 125 -6.26 -16.25 3.02
C PHE A 125 -6.15 -14.86 2.35
N CYS A 126 -7.28 -14.26 1.96
CA CYS A 126 -7.32 -12.92 1.41
C CYS A 126 -7.55 -11.89 2.52
N ASN A 127 -6.89 -10.72 2.41
CA ASN A 127 -7.04 -9.65 3.40
C ASN A 127 -7.07 -8.27 2.72
N TYR A 128 -7.71 -7.28 3.35
CA TYR A 128 -7.87 -5.92 2.83
C TYR A 128 -8.53 -5.84 1.45
N GLY A 129 -9.48 -6.71 1.16
CA GLY A 129 -10.13 -6.79 -0.14
C GLY A 129 -11.64 -6.87 -0.10
N GLY A 130 -12.25 -6.85 -1.28
CA GLY A 130 -13.68 -6.99 -1.44
C GLY A 130 -14.12 -7.26 -2.87
N PHE A 131 -15.33 -7.84 -3.04
CA PHE A 131 -15.92 -8.15 -4.35
C PHE A 131 -15.04 -9.07 -5.22
N CYS A 132 -14.33 -10.00 -4.57
CA CYS A 132 -13.46 -10.95 -5.26
C CYS A 132 -14.04 -12.36 -5.29
N LYS A 133 -13.63 -13.12 -6.31
CA LYS A 133 -14.05 -14.51 -6.51
C LYS A 133 -12.86 -15.40 -6.89
N ASP A 134 -12.84 -16.61 -6.34
CA ASP A 134 -11.82 -17.62 -6.64
C ASP A 134 -10.38 -17.12 -6.46
N CYS A 135 -10.11 -16.38 -5.36
CA CYS A 135 -8.80 -15.78 -5.08
C CYS A 135 -8.12 -16.47 -3.88
N TYR A 136 -6.79 -16.53 -3.91
CA TYR A 136 -6.00 -17.13 -2.86
C TYR A 136 -4.77 -16.29 -2.49
N LEU A 137 -4.59 -16.00 -1.19
CA LEU A 137 -3.48 -15.18 -0.66
C LEU A 137 -3.37 -13.80 -1.34
N CYS A 138 -4.53 -13.18 -1.64
CA CYS A 138 -4.57 -11.86 -2.26
C CYS A 138 -4.74 -10.76 -1.21
N ILE A 139 -4.02 -9.67 -1.41
CA ILE A 139 -3.96 -8.55 -0.49
C ILE A 139 -4.42 -7.27 -1.19
N ALA A 140 -5.31 -6.50 -0.57
CA ALA A 140 -5.82 -5.24 -1.11
C ALA A 140 -6.40 -5.39 -2.53
N SER A 141 -7.09 -6.49 -2.79
CA SER A 141 -7.66 -6.81 -4.10
C SER A 141 -9.16 -6.52 -4.12
N PHE A 142 -9.63 -5.86 -5.18
CA PHE A 142 -11.03 -5.47 -5.34
C PHE A 142 -11.54 -5.80 -6.74
N GLU A 143 -12.81 -6.22 -6.84
CA GLU A 143 -13.49 -6.54 -8.09
C GLU A 143 -12.69 -7.53 -8.99
N SER A 144 -11.95 -8.46 -8.37
CA SER A 144 -11.00 -9.32 -9.06
C SER A 144 -11.38 -10.80 -8.93
N GLN A 145 -11.02 -11.61 -9.92
CA GLN A 145 -11.29 -13.05 -9.91
C GLN A 145 -10.10 -13.87 -10.41
N ASN A 146 -9.99 -15.12 -9.93
CA ASN A 146 -8.91 -16.03 -10.29
C ASN A 146 -7.50 -15.45 -10.02
N CYS A 147 -7.35 -14.67 -8.94
CA CYS A 147 -6.07 -14.04 -8.60
C CYS A 147 -5.37 -14.82 -7.46
N TYR A 148 -4.07 -14.99 -7.59
CA TYR A 148 -3.27 -15.79 -6.66
C TYR A 148 -2.01 -15.03 -6.27
N TYR A 149 -1.78 -14.87 -4.96
CA TYR A 149 -0.59 -14.19 -4.39
C TYR A 149 -0.43 -12.72 -4.81
N SER A 150 -1.49 -12.09 -5.29
CA SER A 150 -1.49 -10.74 -5.84
C SER A 150 -1.63 -9.69 -4.74
N ARG A 151 -0.97 -8.55 -4.91
CA ARG A 151 -1.09 -7.40 -4.04
C ARG A 151 -1.54 -6.17 -4.83
N VAL A 152 -2.63 -5.54 -4.39
CA VAL A 152 -3.28 -4.41 -5.09
C VAL A 152 -3.72 -4.79 -6.50
N ALA A 153 -4.61 -5.78 -6.61
CA ALA A 153 -5.27 -6.14 -7.87
C ALA A 153 -6.64 -5.44 -7.95
N TYR A 154 -6.87 -4.66 -9.00
CA TYR A 154 -8.15 -4.00 -9.22
C TYR A 154 -8.72 -4.37 -10.58
N LYS A 155 -9.94 -4.94 -10.60
CA LYS A 155 -10.63 -5.46 -11.78
C LYS A 155 -9.81 -6.48 -12.60
N CYS A 156 -8.93 -7.21 -11.92
CA CYS A 156 -8.09 -8.21 -12.57
C CYS A 156 -8.84 -9.53 -12.75
N ASN A 157 -8.60 -10.16 -13.88
CA ASN A 157 -9.02 -11.53 -14.15
C ASN A 157 -7.78 -12.37 -14.50
N TYR A 158 -7.49 -13.38 -13.67
CA TYR A 158 -6.26 -14.18 -13.73
C TYR A 158 -4.97 -13.35 -13.52
N ASP A 159 -4.62 -13.15 -12.28
CA ASP A 159 -3.34 -12.53 -11.89
C ASP A 159 -2.58 -13.45 -10.93
N ILE A 160 -1.33 -13.72 -11.22
CA ILE A 160 -0.45 -14.47 -10.32
C ILE A 160 0.76 -13.61 -9.97
N ASP A 161 1.04 -13.47 -8.67
CA ASP A 161 2.19 -12.73 -8.16
C ASP A 161 2.21 -11.24 -8.57
N GLY A 162 1.08 -10.68 -8.98
CA GLY A 162 0.99 -9.29 -9.42
C GLY A 162 1.16 -8.27 -8.29
N PHE A 163 1.65 -7.08 -8.66
CA PHE A 163 1.76 -5.94 -7.75
C PHE A 163 1.28 -4.65 -8.42
N SER A 164 0.25 -4.01 -7.83
CA SER A 164 -0.34 -2.75 -8.30
C SER A 164 -0.88 -2.82 -9.75
N ASN A 165 -1.67 -3.84 -10.04
CA ASN A 165 -2.21 -4.11 -11.37
C ASN A 165 -3.65 -3.61 -11.53
N ILE A 166 -3.95 -3.00 -12.67
CA ILE A 166 -5.28 -2.48 -13.01
C ILE A 166 -5.74 -3.08 -14.33
N GLU A 167 -6.96 -3.67 -14.36
CA GLU A 167 -7.65 -4.24 -15.53
C GLU A 167 -6.86 -5.31 -16.30
N CYS A 168 -6.08 -6.10 -15.60
CA CYS A 168 -5.15 -7.05 -16.15
C CYS A 168 -5.77 -8.42 -16.48
N GLN A 169 -5.31 -9.04 -17.56
CA GLN A 169 -5.54 -10.45 -17.86
C GLN A 169 -4.19 -11.17 -18.03
N PHE A 170 -4.00 -12.29 -17.31
CA PHE A 170 -2.86 -13.20 -17.45
C PHE A 170 -1.49 -12.60 -17.10
N ILE A 171 -1.33 -12.07 -15.90
CA ILE A 171 -0.07 -11.49 -15.44
C ILE A 171 0.65 -12.46 -14.50
N TYR A 172 1.95 -12.60 -14.68
CA TYR A 172 2.86 -13.32 -13.79
C TYR A 172 4.08 -12.46 -13.45
N GLU A 173 4.29 -12.18 -12.16
CA GLU A 173 5.38 -11.34 -11.62
C GLU A 173 5.47 -9.92 -12.23
N CYS A 174 4.36 -9.25 -12.49
CA CYS A 174 4.38 -7.89 -13.01
C CYS A 174 4.31 -6.84 -11.88
N ILE A 175 4.90 -5.68 -12.13
CA ILE A 175 4.89 -4.54 -11.22
C ILE A 175 4.32 -3.33 -11.95
N SER A 176 3.26 -2.72 -11.39
CA SER A 176 2.68 -1.45 -11.87
C SER A 176 2.33 -1.45 -13.37
N CYS A 177 1.67 -2.48 -13.84
CA CYS A 177 1.21 -2.58 -15.23
C CYS A 177 -0.23 -2.07 -15.36
N GLU A 178 -0.51 -1.25 -16.35
CA GLU A 178 -1.86 -0.80 -16.71
C GLU A 178 -2.32 -1.51 -17.98
N SER A 179 -3.57 -2.02 -17.98
CA SER A 179 -4.26 -2.61 -19.13
C SER A 179 -3.42 -3.64 -19.91
N CYS A 180 -2.78 -4.56 -19.21
CA CYS A 180 -1.90 -5.57 -19.80
C CYS A 180 -2.66 -6.82 -20.24
N TYR A 181 -2.17 -7.50 -21.29
CA TYR A 181 -2.65 -8.78 -21.78
C TYR A 181 -1.48 -9.76 -21.94
N GLU A 182 -1.55 -10.94 -21.29
CA GLU A 182 -0.54 -12.03 -21.35
C GLU A 182 0.92 -11.56 -21.17
N CYS A 183 1.22 -10.75 -20.14
CA CYS A 183 2.57 -10.25 -19.87
C CYS A 183 3.24 -11.02 -18.73
N PHE A 184 4.45 -11.54 -18.93
CA PHE A 184 5.25 -12.23 -17.94
C PHE A 184 6.50 -11.41 -17.56
N PHE A 185 6.80 -11.29 -16.28
CA PHE A 185 8.02 -10.62 -15.77
C PHE A 185 8.21 -9.18 -16.28
N CYS A 186 7.14 -8.41 -16.43
CA CYS A 186 7.21 -7.06 -16.95
C CYS A 186 7.20 -6.02 -15.81
N LYS A 187 8.02 -4.97 -15.94
CA LYS A 187 8.05 -3.85 -15.01
C LYS A 187 7.70 -2.55 -15.71
N TYR A 188 6.77 -1.78 -15.15
CA TYR A 188 6.42 -0.43 -15.60
C TYR A 188 6.06 -0.35 -17.09
N SER A 189 5.56 -1.43 -17.66
CA SER A 189 5.22 -1.53 -19.09
C SER A 189 3.71 -1.44 -19.27
N LYS A 190 3.26 -0.75 -20.32
CA LYS A 190 1.84 -0.46 -20.55
C LYS A 190 1.35 -1.05 -21.86
N THR A 191 0.14 -1.60 -21.89
CA THR A 191 -0.53 -2.10 -23.10
C THR A 191 0.32 -3.04 -23.96
N CYS A 192 1.17 -3.87 -23.33
CA CYS A 192 2.00 -4.84 -24.02
C CYS A 192 1.31 -6.22 -24.03
N SER A 193 1.39 -6.94 -25.16
CA SER A 193 0.80 -8.27 -25.31
C SER A 193 1.80 -9.33 -25.77
N GLU A 194 1.56 -10.59 -25.41
CA GLU A 194 2.39 -11.75 -25.83
C GLU A 194 3.89 -11.51 -25.61
N SER A 195 4.24 -10.83 -24.52
CA SER A 195 5.59 -10.29 -24.30
C SER A 195 6.11 -10.67 -22.89
N SER A 196 7.43 -10.79 -22.75
CA SER A 196 8.04 -11.14 -21.46
C SER A 196 9.33 -10.37 -21.21
N PHE A 197 9.66 -10.13 -19.92
CA PHE A 197 10.86 -9.41 -19.53
C PHE A 197 10.96 -8.01 -20.13
N LEU A 198 9.91 -7.21 -19.94
CA LEU A 198 9.88 -5.84 -20.39
C LEU A 198 10.12 -4.85 -19.25
N ILE A 199 10.84 -3.78 -19.53
CA ILE A 199 11.00 -2.63 -18.62
C ILE A 199 10.71 -1.35 -19.37
N ASP A 200 9.78 -0.51 -18.86
CA ASP A 200 9.42 0.79 -19.42
C ASP A 200 8.96 0.72 -20.90
N CYS A 201 8.37 -0.39 -21.34
CA CYS A 201 7.87 -0.59 -22.72
C CYS A 201 6.39 -0.17 -22.85
N ILE A 202 6.00 0.32 -24.02
CA ILE A 202 4.65 0.79 -24.30
C ILE A 202 4.15 0.21 -25.62
N SER A 203 2.95 -0.41 -25.62
CA SER A 203 2.26 -0.92 -26.82
C SER A 203 3.16 -1.84 -27.65
N CYS A 204 3.88 -2.75 -27.02
CA CYS A 204 4.73 -3.74 -27.67
C CYS A 204 4.02 -5.10 -27.76
N LYS A 205 4.27 -5.85 -28.83
CA LYS A 205 3.71 -7.18 -29.04
C LYS A 205 4.82 -8.18 -29.43
N ASN A 206 4.74 -9.42 -28.91
CA ASN A 206 5.77 -10.43 -29.20
C ASN A 206 7.19 -9.88 -28.94
N CYS A 207 7.42 -9.28 -27.78
CA CYS A 207 8.74 -8.76 -27.41
C CYS A 207 9.30 -9.49 -26.16
N PHE A 208 10.59 -9.77 -26.16
CA PHE A 208 11.22 -10.53 -25.07
C PHE A 208 12.56 -9.92 -24.67
N GLY A 209 12.75 -9.63 -23.39
CA GLY A 209 13.98 -9.05 -22.87
C GLY A 209 14.23 -7.61 -23.34
N CYS A 210 13.22 -6.75 -23.39
CA CYS A 210 13.32 -5.43 -23.99
C CYS A 210 13.15 -4.29 -22.97
N VAL A 211 13.79 -3.15 -23.26
CA VAL A 211 13.78 -1.95 -22.42
C VAL A 211 13.42 -0.72 -23.25
N GLY A 212 12.46 0.08 -22.77
CA GLY A 212 12.12 1.39 -23.33
C GLY A 212 11.49 1.41 -24.71
N LEU A 213 11.13 0.26 -25.27
CA LEU A 213 10.56 0.17 -26.61
C LEU A 213 9.12 0.69 -26.67
N LYS A 214 8.77 1.33 -27.77
CA LYS A 214 7.41 1.82 -28.04
C LYS A 214 6.91 1.31 -29.41
N HIS A 215 5.69 0.75 -29.43
CA HIS A 215 5.03 0.31 -30.64
C HIS A 215 5.90 -0.63 -31.50
N GLN A 216 6.56 -1.61 -30.86
CA GLN A 216 7.43 -2.58 -31.55
C GLN A 216 6.85 -3.98 -31.48
N GLU A 217 7.21 -4.78 -32.49
CA GLU A 217 6.86 -6.20 -32.57
C GLU A 217 8.07 -7.06 -32.92
N TYR A 218 8.06 -8.31 -32.40
CA TYR A 218 9.08 -9.32 -32.65
C TYR A 218 10.50 -8.86 -32.28
N CYS A 219 10.64 -8.23 -31.12
CA CYS A 219 11.94 -7.79 -30.63
C CYS A 219 12.48 -8.76 -29.55
N PHE A 220 13.74 -9.12 -29.67
CA PHE A 220 14.51 -9.83 -28.66
C PHE A 220 15.75 -9.00 -28.28
N LEU A 221 15.89 -8.66 -26.98
CA LEU A 221 16.99 -7.82 -26.49
C LEU A 221 17.16 -6.50 -27.27
N ASN A 222 16.07 -5.78 -27.45
CA ASN A 222 15.98 -4.51 -28.21
C ASN A 222 16.38 -4.59 -29.71
N LYS A 223 16.44 -5.77 -30.27
CA LYS A 223 16.70 -5.97 -31.71
C LYS A 223 15.50 -6.63 -32.37
N LYS A 224 15.09 -6.14 -33.55
CA LYS A 224 13.97 -6.66 -34.32
C LYS A 224 14.37 -7.88 -35.15
N TYR A 225 13.49 -8.88 -35.27
CA TYR A 225 13.67 -10.14 -35.99
C TYR A 225 12.42 -10.46 -36.81
N SER A 226 12.52 -11.46 -37.71
CA SER A 226 11.32 -12.09 -38.28
C SER A 226 10.54 -12.87 -37.20
N PRO A 227 9.26 -13.16 -37.40
CA PRO A 227 8.49 -13.97 -36.47
C PRO A 227 9.09 -15.34 -36.19
N GLU A 228 9.73 -15.97 -37.19
CA GLU A 228 10.37 -17.28 -37.12
C GLU A 228 11.65 -17.22 -36.28
N GLU A 229 12.53 -16.29 -36.60
CA GLU A 229 13.78 -16.06 -35.84
C GLU A 229 13.50 -15.67 -34.39
N TYR A 230 12.47 -14.85 -34.15
CA TYR A 230 12.07 -14.49 -32.80
C TYR A 230 11.67 -15.72 -31.97
N LYS A 231 10.82 -16.61 -32.52
CA LYS A 231 10.40 -17.85 -31.86
C LYS A 231 11.58 -18.78 -31.54
N GLU A 232 12.53 -18.90 -32.44
CA GLU A 232 13.75 -19.68 -32.19
C GLU A 232 14.56 -19.13 -31.02
N LYS A 233 14.72 -17.80 -30.94
CA LYS A 233 15.52 -17.14 -29.88
C LYS A 233 14.93 -17.28 -28.49
N ILE A 234 13.60 -17.26 -28.35
CA ILE A 234 12.93 -17.38 -27.05
C ILE A 234 12.66 -18.82 -26.64
N ASN A 235 12.86 -19.78 -27.56
CA ASN A 235 12.52 -21.18 -27.34
C ASN A 235 13.25 -21.75 -26.11
N GLY A 236 12.48 -22.38 -25.21
CA GLY A 236 12.98 -23.07 -24.03
C GLY A 236 13.46 -22.17 -22.90
N ILE A 237 13.42 -20.82 -23.03
CA ILE A 237 13.84 -19.93 -21.95
C ILE A 237 12.88 -20.03 -20.76
N LEU A 238 11.57 -19.98 -21.01
CA LEU A 238 10.55 -20.01 -19.94
C LEU A 238 10.30 -21.41 -19.37
N ALA A 239 10.49 -22.45 -20.18
CA ALA A 239 10.06 -23.82 -19.89
C ALA A 239 10.92 -24.53 -18.82
N LYS A 240 12.17 -24.15 -18.67
CA LYS A 240 13.11 -24.77 -17.71
C LYS A 240 13.54 -23.76 -16.66
N ARG A 241 13.41 -24.11 -15.38
CA ARG A 241 13.77 -23.21 -14.26
C ARG A 241 15.20 -22.66 -14.38
N GLU A 242 16.16 -23.50 -14.68
CA GLU A 242 17.56 -23.09 -14.84
C GLU A 242 17.75 -22.03 -15.94
N ASN A 243 17.09 -22.20 -17.10
CA ASN A 243 17.18 -21.24 -18.20
C ASN A 243 16.49 -19.92 -17.83
N LEU A 244 15.34 -20.00 -17.17
CA LEU A 244 14.59 -18.84 -16.70
C LEU A 244 15.40 -18.02 -15.69
N ASP A 245 16.01 -18.67 -14.70
CA ASP A 245 16.80 -17.99 -13.67
C ASP A 245 18.07 -17.36 -14.27
N LYS A 246 18.76 -18.06 -15.16
CA LYS A 246 19.90 -17.51 -15.93
C LYS A 246 19.48 -16.30 -16.78
N PHE A 247 18.32 -16.36 -17.42
CA PHE A 247 17.84 -15.24 -18.23
C PHE A 247 17.43 -14.04 -17.35
N LYS A 248 16.81 -14.26 -16.19
CA LYS A 248 16.49 -13.20 -15.23
C LYS A 248 17.74 -12.42 -14.81
N GLU A 249 18.81 -13.12 -14.47
CA GLU A 249 20.08 -12.50 -14.08
C GLU A 249 20.73 -11.75 -15.24
N PHE A 250 20.85 -12.39 -16.41
CA PHE A 250 21.34 -11.77 -17.63
C PHE A 250 20.55 -10.51 -18.00
N PHE A 251 19.21 -10.57 -17.95
CA PHE A 251 18.37 -9.44 -18.32
C PHE A 251 18.50 -8.28 -17.33
N ARG A 252 18.70 -8.55 -16.05
CA ARG A 252 19.00 -7.52 -15.06
C ARG A 252 20.23 -6.71 -15.47
N GLU A 253 21.34 -7.37 -15.81
CA GLU A 253 22.56 -6.71 -16.26
C GLU A 253 22.40 -6.02 -17.63
N PHE A 254 21.74 -6.70 -18.57
CA PHE A 254 21.46 -6.13 -19.90
C PHE A 254 20.66 -4.85 -19.79
N SER A 255 19.67 -4.82 -18.91
CA SER A 255 18.80 -3.66 -18.72
C SER A 255 19.52 -2.41 -18.24
N LEU A 256 20.66 -2.55 -17.52
CA LEU A 256 21.46 -1.42 -17.03
C LEU A 256 22.21 -0.67 -18.16
N LYS A 257 22.32 -1.26 -19.34
CA LYS A 257 22.89 -0.58 -20.52
C LYS A 257 22.01 0.53 -21.09
N PHE A 258 20.73 0.56 -20.68
CA PHE A 258 19.76 1.53 -21.15
C PHE A 258 19.44 2.54 -20.06
N PRO A 259 19.27 3.81 -20.42
CA PRO A 259 18.91 4.83 -19.44
C PRO A 259 17.49 4.66 -18.94
N ARG A 260 17.23 5.25 -17.77
CA ARG A 260 15.91 5.39 -17.16
C ARG A 260 15.49 6.86 -17.19
N LYS A 261 14.19 7.08 -17.26
CA LYS A 261 13.63 8.39 -16.96
C LYS A 261 13.88 8.70 -15.47
N PHE A 262 14.22 9.93 -15.12
CA PHE A 262 14.56 10.29 -13.72
C PHE A 262 13.45 10.02 -12.70
N ASN A 263 12.19 9.92 -13.13
CA ASN A 263 11.04 9.40 -12.37
C ASN A 263 10.02 8.77 -13.33
N ARG A 264 9.01 8.09 -12.79
CA ARG A 264 7.94 7.45 -13.58
C ARG A 264 6.60 8.16 -13.47
N ASN A 265 6.63 9.49 -13.33
CA ASN A 265 5.42 10.28 -13.27
C ASN A 265 4.76 10.39 -14.66
N ALA A 266 3.42 10.39 -14.69
CA ALA A 266 2.62 10.50 -15.91
C ALA A 266 1.37 11.34 -15.66
N HIS A 267 1.09 12.31 -16.55
CA HIS A 267 -0.03 13.25 -16.38
C HIS A 267 0.00 13.94 -15.01
N ALA A 268 1.19 14.35 -14.58
CA ALA A 268 1.46 14.93 -13.27
C ALA A 268 1.92 16.39 -13.44
N GLU A 269 1.11 17.33 -12.97
CA GLU A 269 1.39 18.76 -13.02
C GLU A 269 1.94 19.23 -11.68
N ASN A 270 3.10 19.91 -11.68
CA ASN A 270 3.74 20.43 -10.48
C ASN A 270 3.91 19.39 -9.36
N CYS A 271 4.33 18.16 -9.71
CA CYS A 271 4.47 17.05 -8.77
C CYS A 271 5.93 16.64 -8.55
N SER A 272 6.26 16.17 -7.34
CA SER A 272 7.49 15.44 -7.03
C SER A 272 7.17 14.06 -6.47
N GLY A 273 8.02 13.06 -6.79
CA GLY A 273 7.80 11.67 -6.39
C GLY A 273 8.14 10.69 -7.49
N ASP A 274 7.69 9.45 -7.33
CA ASP A 274 7.75 8.39 -8.35
C ASP A 274 6.40 7.68 -8.47
N LEU A 275 6.04 7.24 -9.70
CA LEU A 275 4.72 6.64 -9.99
C LEU A 275 3.54 7.55 -9.62
N VAL A 276 3.72 8.86 -9.75
CA VAL A 276 2.66 9.87 -9.56
C VAL A 276 1.87 10.00 -10.86
N ARG A 277 0.58 9.65 -10.83
CA ARG A 277 -0.26 9.53 -12.05
C ARG A 277 -1.55 10.31 -11.91
N HIS A 278 -1.90 11.09 -12.97
CA HIS A 278 -3.10 11.93 -12.99
C HIS A 278 -3.24 12.79 -11.73
N ALA A 279 -2.18 13.54 -11.41
CA ALA A 279 -2.07 14.29 -10.17
C ALA A 279 -1.63 15.73 -10.40
N LYS A 280 -2.03 16.61 -9.47
CA LYS A 280 -1.69 18.03 -9.51
C LYS A 280 -1.21 18.50 -8.14
N ASN A 281 -0.16 19.33 -8.13
CA ASN A 281 0.44 19.93 -6.93
C ASN A 281 0.82 18.91 -5.83
N CYS A 282 1.11 17.66 -6.16
CA CYS A 282 1.49 16.64 -5.19
C CYS A 282 3.01 16.63 -4.96
N LYS A 283 3.45 16.65 -3.71
CA LYS A 283 4.86 16.73 -3.34
C LYS A 283 5.31 15.55 -2.49
N ASP A 284 6.46 14.97 -2.87
CA ASP A 284 7.09 13.83 -2.20
C ASP A 284 6.09 12.65 -2.00
N CYS A 285 5.36 12.33 -3.10
CA CYS A 285 4.34 11.30 -3.16
C CYS A 285 4.81 10.11 -4.00
N PHE A 286 4.37 8.88 -3.65
CA PHE A 286 4.85 7.66 -4.29
C PHE A 286 3.70 6.67 -4.56
N ASP A 287 3.63 6.18 -5.80
CA ASP A 287 2.57 5.26 -6.25
C ASP A 287 1.17 5.76 -5.91
N ILE A 288 0.86 6.95 -6.43
CA ILE A 288 -0.40 7.64 -6.22
C ILE A 288 -1.17 7.81 -7.54
N PHE A 289 -2.50 7.88 -7.43
CA PHE A 289 -3.39 7.93 -8.59
C PHE A 289 -4.61 8.83 -8.32
N TYR A 290 -4.87 9.83 -9.20
CA TYR A 290 -5.97 10.82 -9.09
C TYR A 290 -5.95 11.66 -7.82
N GLN A 291 -4.87 12.45 -7.61
CA GLN A 291 -4.73 13.27 -6.41
C GLN A 291 -4.40 14.73 -6.71
N GLU A 292 -4.84 15.62 -5.81
CA GLU A 292 -4.58 17.05 -5.90
C GLU A 292 -4.20 17.61 -4.51
N ASP A 293 -3.18 18.50 -4.50
CA ASP A 293 -2.70 19.20 -3.30
C ASP A 293 -2.34 18.26 -2.14
N CYS A 294 -1.72 17.12 -2.44
CA CYS A 294 -1.32 16.10 -1.46
C CYS A 294 0.19 16.08 -1.21
N ARG A 295 0.61 15.72 0.03
CA ARG A 295 2.03 15.57 0.36
C ARG A 295 2.31 14.33 1.20
N TYR A 296 3.49 13.73 0.97
CA TYR A 296 3.97 12.58 1.73
C TYR A 296 3.00 11.41 1.73
N CYS A 297 2.28 11.24 0.61
CA CYS A 297 1.30 10.18 0.43
C CYS A 297 1.87 9.03 -0.39
N GLU A 298 1.53 7.79 -0.03
CA GLU A 298 2.00 6.62 -0.73
C GLU A 298 0.94 5.50 -0.82
N LEU A 299 1.00 4.75 -1.95
CA LEU A 299 0.10 3.62 -2.21
C LEU A 299 -1.39 4.03 -2.14
N THR A 300 -1.71 5.21 -2.63
CA THR A 300 -3.07 5.76 -2.51
C THR A 300 -3.77 5.78 -3.85
N GLY A 301 -5.03 5.39 -3.87
CA GLY A 301 -5.85 5.28 -5.07
C GLY A 301 -7.24 5.91 -4.94
N GLY A 302 -7.81 6.32 -6.08
CA GLY A 302 -9.04 7.10 -6.12
C GLY A 302 -8.81 8.59 -5.85
N THR A 303 -9.87 9.39 -5.93
CA THR A 303 -9.76 10.84 -5.71
C THR A 303 -9.39 11.16 -4.28
N MET A 304 -8.33 11.93 -4.10
CA MET A 304 -7.91 12.45 -2.80
C MET A 304 -7.42 13.88 -2.96
N GLN A 305 -7.83 14.76 -2.05
CA GLN A 305 -7.48 16.18 -2.08
C GLN A 305 -7.05 16.68 -0.70
N PHE A 306 -6.14 17.65 -0.68
CA PHE A 306 -5.69 18.34 0.53
C PHE A 306 -5.36 17.37 1.68
N SER A 307 -4.56 16.34 1.41
CA SER A 307 -4.28 15.30 2.39
C SER A 307 -2.77 15.03 2.50
N TYR A 308 -2.27 14.98 3.72
CA TYR A 308 -0.86 14.79 4.01
C TYR A 308 -0.62 13.51 4.83
N ASP A 309 0.52 12.87 4.60
CA ASP A 309 0.93 11.69 5.36
C ASP A 309 -0.11 10.55 5.34
N CYS A 310 -0.62 10.21 4.16
CA CYS A 310 -1.61 9.16 3.98
C CYS A 310 -1.01 7.94 3.29
N THR A 311 -1.20 6.76 3.88
CA THR A 311 -0.70 5.47 3.37
C THR A 311 -1.87 4.55 3.06
N ILE A 312 -1.95 3.99 1.82
CA ILE A 312 -3.04 3.07 1.41
C ILE A 312 -4.43 3.66 1.72
N THR A 313 -4.62 4.91 1.37
CA THR A 313 -5.83 5.69 1.64
C THR A 313 -6.44 6.15 0.32
N GLY A 314 -7.74 6.37 0.25
CA GLY A 314 -8.34 6.89 -0.98
C GLY A 314 -9.87 6.83 -1.04
N LEU A 315 -10.42 6.84 -2.27
CA LEU A 315 -11.84 6.86 -2.58
C LEU A 315 -12.59 8.05 -1.95
N ASN A 316 -12.39 9.24 -2.52
CA ASN A 316 -13.05 10.49 -2.14
C ASN A 316 -12.67 10.98 -0.73
N VAL A 317 -11.39 11.03 -0.46
CA VAL A 317 -10.83 11.54 0.80
C VAL A 317 -10.49 13.03 0.64
N SER A 318 -10.84 13.83 1.61
CA SER A 318 -10.49 15.26 1.65
C SER A 318 -10.06 15.69 3.04
N LYS A 319 -9.00 16.50 3.09
CA LYS A 319 -8.44 17.02 4.35
C LYS A 319 -8.21 15.93 5.39
N CYS A 320 -7.33 15.00 5.08
CA CYS A 320 -6.92 13.95 6.03
C CYS A 320 -5.42 14.02 6.32
N TYR A 321 -5.08 13.78 7.57
CA TYR A 321 -3.71 13.83 8.05
C TYR A 321 -3.36 12.57 8.86
N GLU A 322 -2.15 12.01 8.64
CA GLU A 322 -1.65 10.80 9.32
C GLU A 322 -2.68 9.65 9.32
N GLN A 323 -2.94 9.11 8.14
CA GLN A 323 -3.93 8.04 7.94
C GLN A 323 -3.30 6.78 7.34
N ILE A 324 -3.75 5.60 7.75
CA ILE A 324 -3.42 4.34 7.08
C ILE A 324 -4.66 3.46 6.87
N GLY A 325 -4.81 2.95 5.63
CA GLY A 325 -5.89 2.04 5.28
C GLY A 325 -7.28 2.67 5.36
N SER A 326 -7.38 3.98 5.21
CA SER A 326 -8.62 4.75 5.41
C SER A 326 -9.31 5.06 4.09
N LEU A 327 -10.65 5.04 4.08
CA LEU A 327 -11.47 5.23 2.89
C LEU A 327 -12.58 6.26 3.16
N GLY A 328 -12.80 7.20 2.21
CA GLY A 328 -13.96 8.09 2.23
C GLY A 328 -14.03 9.03 3.44
N CYS A 329 -12.93 9.40 4.07
CA CYS A 329 -12.91 10.26 5.25
C CYS A 329 -12.77 11.74 4.88
N THR A 330 -13.36 12.61 5.71
CA THR A 330 -13.29 14.07 5.52
C THR A 330 -13.00 14.74 6.87
N ASP A 331 -12.09 15.71 6.88
CA ASP A 331 -11.66 16.45 8.08
C ASP A 331 -11.26 15.51 9.24
N CYS A 332 -10.44 14.47 8.93
CA CYS A 332 -10.01 13.47 9.89
C CYS A 332 -8.50 13.44 10.04
N ALA A 333 -8.03 13.29 11.29
CA ALA A 333 -6.59 13.11 11.54
C ALA A 333 -6.32 11.91 12.46
N PHE A 334 -5.13 11.30 12.30
CA PHE A 334 -4.63 10.21 13.14
C PHE A 334 -5.53 8.97 13.09
N GLY A 335 -5.73 8.42 11.89
CA GLY A 335 -6.65 7.31 11.65
C GLY A 335 -5.99 6.02 11.19
N VAL A 336 -6.45 4.89 11.73
CA VAL A 336 -6.05 3.53 11.33
C VAL A 336 -7.29 2.74 10.93
N TYR A 337 -7.44 2.36 9.65
CA TYR A 337 -8.61 1.62 9.11
C TYR A 337 -9.94 2.29 9.41
N VAL A 338 -10.04 3.56 9.12
CA VAL A 338 -11.28 4.34 9.30
C VAL A 338 -12.00 4.51 7.97
N THR A 339 -13.34 4.36 7.97
CA THR A 339 -14.12 4.38 6.72
C THR A 339 -15.31 5.31 6.85
N ASN A 340 -15.47 6.26 5.91
CA ASN A 340 -16.58 7.20 5.84
C ASN A 340 -16.80 7.97 7.16
N ASN A 341 -15.74 8.43 7.80
CA ASN A 341 -15.81 9.22 9.01
C ASN A 341 -15.66 10.71 8.70
N GLN A 342 -16.24 11.56 9.55
CA GLN A 342 -16.18 13.01 9.41
C GLN A 342 -15.88 13.68 10.75
N ASN A 343 -14.99 14.69 10.75
CA ASN A 343 -14.61 15.45 11.96
C ASN A 343 -14.14 14.54 13.09
N CYS A 344 -13.27 13.58 12.80
CA CYS A 344 -12.83 12.57 13.75
C CYS A 344 -11.31 12.57 13.94
N TYR A 345 -10.89 12.36 15.17
CA TYR A 345 -9.48 12.39 15.55
C TYR A 345 -9.11 11.16 16.40
N TYR A 346 -7.96 10.55 16.12
CA TYR A 346 -7.45 9.38 16.87
C TYR A 346 -8.39 8.18 16.84
N LEU A 347 -8.80 7.77 15.66
CA LEU A 347 -9.67 6.60 15.49
C LEU A 347 -8.95 5.37 14.96
N MET A 348 -9.37 4.17 15.45
CA MET A 348 -8.90 2.89 14.92
C MET A 348 -10.11 1.97 14.63
N ASN A 349 -10.15 1.35 13.42
CA ASN A 349 -11.22 0.42 13.01
C ASN A 349 -12.67 1.00 13.11
N CYS A 350 -12.85 2.30 12.91
CA CYS A 350 -14.14 2.97 13.02
C CYS A 350 -14.79 3.21 11.66
N GLN A 351 -16.13 3.11 11.60
CA GLN A 351 -16.89 3.23 10.35
C GLN A 351 -18.13 4.11 10.50
N ASN A 352 -18.34 5.04 9.54
CA ASN A 352 -19.51 5.90 9.47
C ASN A 352 -19.74 6.70 10.78
N CYS A 353 -18.67 7.20 11.39
CA CYS A 353 -18.70 7.97 12.62
C CYS A 353 -18.52 9.47 12.34
N GLU A 354 -19.04 10.29 13.22
CA GLU A 354 -18.99 11.74 13.12
C GLU A 354 -18.71 12.33 14.51
N HIS A 355 -17.80 13.31 14.59
CA HIS A 355 -17.42 13.94 15.86
C HIS A 355 -17.03 12.89 16.92
N CYS A 356 -16.04 12.06 16.65
CA CYS A 356 -15.51 11.08 17.59
C CYS A 356 -14.02 11.30 17.85
N PHE A 357 -13.58 11.09 19.08
CA PHE A 357 -12.21 11.32 19.53
C PHE A 357 -11.68 10.14 20.37
N GLY A 358 -10.52 9.60 20.03
CA GLY A 358 -9.89 8.52 20.80
C GLY A 358 -10.70 7.22 20.86
N CYS A 359 -11.28 6.77 19.76
CA CYS A 359 -12.18 5.61 19.74
C CYS A 359 -11.70 4.47 18.86
N THR A 360 -12.08 3.24 19.20
CA THR A 360 -11.77 2.06 18.38
C THR A 360 -12.98 1.16 18.18
N GLY A 361 -13.15 0.62 16.96
CA GLY A 361 -14.20 -0.35 16.63
C GLY A 361 -15.61 0.23 16.47
N LEU A 362 -15.80 1.55 16.54
CA LEU A 362 -17.12 2.19 16.46
C LEU A 362 -17.78 2.03 15.08
N LYS A 363 -19.09 1.85 15.10
CA LYS A 363 -19.94 1.81 13.89
C LYS A 363 -21.12 2.77 14.05
N ARG A 364 -21.26 3.75 13.12
CA ARG A 364 -22.42 4.68 13.05
C ARG A 364 -22.69 5.43 14.36
N LYS A 365 -21.62 5.89 15.02
CA LYS A 365 -21.73 6.63 16.29
C LYS A 365 -21.32 8.09 16.10
N LYS A 366 -21.84 8.94 17.01
CA LYS A 366 -21.53 10.37 17.05
C LYS A 366 -21.19 10.79 18.47
N HIS A 367 -20.33 11.82 18.59
CA HIS A 367 -19.95 12.43 19.86
C HIS A 367 -19.44 11.41 20.89
N CYS A 368 -18.56 10.49 20.45
CA CYS A 368 -17.96 9.49 21.33
C CYS A 368 -16.51 9.84 21.68
N ILE A 369 -16.15 9.60 22.94
CA ILE A 369 -14.78 9.70 23.46
C ILE A 369 -14.49 8.37 24.17
N PHE A 370 -13.36 7.71 23.88
CA PHE A 370 -13.00 6.40 24.43
C PHE A 370 -14.17 5.40 24.43
N ASN A 371 -14.90 5.33 23.30
CA ASN A 371 -16.09 4.49 23.11
C ASN A 371 -17.26 4.78 24.05
N LYS A 372 -17.32 5.92 24.68
CA LYS A 372 -18.44 6.38 25.47
C LYS A 372 -19.11 7.58 24.78
N GLN A 373 -20.44 7.59 24.72
CA GLN A 373 -21.21 8.66 24.08
C GLN A 373 -21.49 9.79 25.03
N TYR A 374 -21.39 11.03 24.54
CA TYR A 374 -21.65 12.28 25.25
C TYR A 374 -22.72 13.09 24.52
N SER A 375 -23.31 14.08 25.20
CA SER A 375 -24.01 15.13 24.49
C SER A 375 -23.04 15.98 23.66
N PRO A 376 -23.50 16.69 22.61
CA PRO A 376 -22.62 17.53 21.81
C PRO A 376 -21.81 18.54 22.64
N GLU A 377 -22.46 19.18 23.62
CA GLU A 377 -21.81 20.17 24.48
C GLU A 377 -20.77 19.57 25.42
N GLU A 378 -21.08 18.41 26.02
CA GLU A 378 -20.13 17.68 26.87
C GLU A 378 -18.95 17.12 26.06
N TYR A 379 -19.20 16.66 24.82
CA TYR A 379 -18.17 16.22 23.92
C TYR A 379 -17.16 17.33 23.66
N GLU A 380 -17.61 18.52 23.24
CA GLU A 380 -16.76 19.67 22.96
C GLU A 380 -15.85 20.03 24.17
N LYS A 381 -16.44 20.16 25.35
CA LYS A 381 -15.72 20.49 26.58
C LYS A 381 -14.71 19.39 26.98
N THR A 382 -15.14 18.15 26.88
CA THR A 382 -14.29 17.00 27.28
C THR A 382 -13.12 16.84 26.33
N VAL A 383 -13.34 16.94 25.00
CA VAL A 383 -12.24 16.88 24.02
C VAL A 383 -11.27 18.04 24.22
N ALA A 384 -11.75 19.26 24.41
CA ALA A 384 -10.90 20.43 24.68
C ALA A 384 -9.96 20.16 25.86
N LYS A 385 -10.49 19.63 26.96
CA LYS A 385 -9.72 19.30 28.15
C LYS A 385 -8.72 18.15 27.91
N ILE A 386 -9.09 17.13 27.13
CA ILE A 386 -8.16 16.05 26.76
C ILE A 386 -7.00 16.62 25.94
N ILE A 387 -7.27 17.45 24.94
CA ILE A 387 -6.21 18.04 24.09
C ILE A 387 -5.29 18.92 24.93
N GLU A 388 -5.79 19.70 25.88
CA GLU A 388 -4.95 20.47 26.80
C GLU A 388 -3.96 19.56 27.57
N LYS A 389 -4.42 18.42 28.04
CA LYS A 389 -3.56 17.44 28.71
C LYS A 389 -2.58 16.74 27.75
N MET A 390 -3.01 16.49 26.51
CA MET A 390 -2.10 15.98 25.46
C MET A 390 -1.01 16.99 25.12
N ILE A 391 -1.31 18.29 25.12
CA ILE A 391 -0.31 19.35 24.92
C ILE A 391 0.69 19.38 26.07
N GLU A 392 0.22 19.33 27.34
CA GLU A 392 1.08 19.27 28.52
C GLU A 392 2.03 18.06 28.49
N LYS A 393 1.61 16.93 27.93
CA LYS A 393 2.36 15.66 27.82
C LYS A 393 3.07 15.48 26.49
N GLU A 394 3.06 16.47 25.60
CA GLU A 394 3.65 16.44 24.26
C GLU A 394 3.11 15.33 23.34
N GLU A 395 1.86 14.93 23.50
CA GLU A 395 1.16 13.92 22.69
C GLU A 395 0.32 14.53 21.55
N TRP A 396 -0.17 15.79 21.73
CA TRP A 396 -1.03 16.42 20.72
C TRP A 396 -0.32 16.61 19.37
N GLY A 397 -1.00 16.20 18.29
CA GLY A 397 -0.46 16.30 16.94
C GLY A 397 0.44 15.14 16.51
N GLU A 398 0.72 14.19 17.41
CA GLU A 398 1.45 12.96 17.08
C GLU A 398 0.48 11.82 16.75
N MET A 399 0.82 11.00 15.74
CA MET A 399 0.13 9.75 15.44
C MET A 399 0.39 8.72 16.56
N PHE A 400 -0.44 7.71 16.67
CA PHE A 400 -0.26 6.58 17.59
C PHE A 400 1.18 6.05 17.59
N PRO A 401 1.80 5.87 18.76
CA PRO A 401 3.10 5.20 18.88
C PRO A 401 2.99 3.75 18.41
N MET A 402 4.08 3.19 17.85
CA MET A 402 4.08 1.83 17.27
C MET A 402 3.75 0.73 18.29
N GLU A 403 4.00 1.01 19.57
CA GLU A 403 3.73 0.12 20.71
C GLU A 403 2.23 -0.17 20.89
N ILE A 404 1.35 0.72 20.42
CA ILE A 404 -0.12 0.50 20.43
C ILE A 404 -0.56 -0.45 19.29
N SER A 405 0.31 -0.71 18.30
CA SER A 405 -0.03 -1.64 17.24
C SER A 405 -0.34 -3.03 17.81
N PRO A 406 -1.46 -3.66 17.37
CA PRO A 406 -1.76 -5.03 17.79
C PRO A 406 -0.86 -6.09 17.12
N PHE A 407 0.08 -5.66 16.28
CA PHE A 407 0.99 -6.53 15.52
C PHE A 407 2.43 -6.39 16.01
N GLU A 408 3.19 -7.48 15.98
CA GLU A 408 4.63 -7.40 16.13
C GLU A 408 5.25 -6.74 14.90
N TYR A 409 6.31 -5.96 15.07
CA TYR A 409 6.92 -5.22 13.96
C TYR A 409 7.27 -6.12 12.77
N HIS A 410 7.77 -7.34 13.02
CA HIS A 410 8.13 -8.29 11.95
C HIS A 410 6.94 -8.85 11.18
N GLU A 411 5.71 -8.72 11.68
CA GLU A 411 4.47 -9.10 11.00
C GLU A 411 3.91 -7.97 10.12
N THR A 412 4.47 -6.77 10.22
CA THR A 412 3.88 -5.58 9.64
C THR A 412 4.50 -5.17 8.31
N LEU A 413 3.74 -4.37 7.56
CA LEU A 413 4.20 -3.73 6.35
C LEU A 413 5.44 -2.85 6.60
N ALA A 414 5.61 -2.31 7.82
CA ALA A 414 6.81 -1.56 8.19
C ALA A 414 8.07 -2.42 8.06
N ASN A 415 8.03 -3.67 8.47
CA ASN A 415 9.19 -4.57 8.31
C ASN A 415 9.49 -4.91 6.85
N ASP A 416 8.48 -4.98 5.99
CA ASP A 416 8.67 -5.23 4.55
C ASP A 416 9.44 -4.08 3.87
N TYR A 417 9.16 -2.82 4.25
CA TYR A 417 9.81 -1.63 3.69
C TYR A 417 11.03 -1.15 4.47
N PHE A 418 11.08 -1.42 5.78
CA PHE A 418 12.13 -0.98 6.72
C PHE A 418 12.57 -2.16 7.61
N PRO A 419 13.23 -3.18 7.06
CA PRO A 419 13.62 -4.36 7.82
C PRO A 419 14.59 -4.01 8.94
N LEU A 420 14.37 -4.54 10.15
CA LEU A 420 15.23 -4.33 11.33
C LEU A 420 16.58 -5.03 11.22
N SER A 421 16.67 -6.10 10.47
CA SER A 421 17.92 -6.84 10.21
C SER A 421 17.83 -7.58 8.88
N ASN A 422 18.96 -7.72 8.19
CA ASN A 422 19.11 -8.56 6.99
C ASN A 422 19.16 -10.06 7.33
N LYS A 423 18.55 -10.51 8.45
CA LYS A 423 18.48 -11.94 8.74
C LYS A 423 17.60 -12.59 7.68
N GLU A 424 18.18 -13.52 6.94
CA GLU A 424 17.43 -14.45 6.11
C GLU A 424 16.38 -15.14 6.99
N THR A 425 15.12 -14.81 6.78
CA THR A 425 14.01 -15.53 7.40
C THR A 425 14.02 -16.94 6.81
N LYS A 426 14.12 -17.94 7.67
CA LYS A 426 14.00 -19.33 7.23
C LYS A 426 12.67 -19.48 6.51
N GLU A 427 12.74 -19.92 5.25
CA GLU A 427 11.55 -20.11 4.44
C GLU A 427 10.61 -21.11 5.11
N LYS A 428 9.35 -20.72 5.33
CA LYS A 428 8.32 -21.62 5.87
C LYS A 428 7.97 -22.68 4.81
N PRO A 429 7.61 -23.92 5.21
CA PRO A 429 7.11 -24.91 4.26
C PRO A 429 5.96 -24.35 3.43
N TRP A 430 6.04 -24.50 2.12
CA TRP A 430 5.02 -24.04 1.18
C TRP A 430 4.76 -25.07 0.08
N LYS A 431 3.65 -24.95 -0.61
CA LYS A 431 3.30 -25.74 -1.78
C LYS A 431 2.73 -24.83 -2.86
N THR A 432 3.05 -25.13 -4.11
CA THR A 432 2.34 -24.57 -5.26
C THR A 432 0.89 -25.04 -5.24
N ILE A 433 -0.08 -24.16 -5.39
CA ILE A 433 -1.47 -24.54 -5.51
C ILE A 433 -1.77 -25.07 -6.92
N LYS A 434 -2.79 -25.92 -7.03
CA LYS A 434 -3.18 -26.57 -8.30
C LYS A 434 -3.45 -25.54 -9.42
N GLN A 435 -4.11 -24.44 -9.10
CA GLN A 435 -4.44 -23.38 -10.04
C GLN A 435 -3.17 -22.69 -10.59
N GLU A 436 -2.15 -22.47 -9.75
CA GLU A 436 -0.86 -21.94 -10.20
C GLU A 436 -0.13 -22.93 -11.11
N GLU A 437 -0.12 -24.22 -10.76
CA GLU A 437 0.48 -25.28 -11.60
C GLU A 437 -0.19 -25.36 -12.98
N GLU A 438 -1.52 -25.36 -13.02
CA GLU A 438 -2.31 -25.42 -14.27
C GLU A 438 -2.03 -24.19 -15.15
N PHE A 439 -1.97 -23.00 -14.55
CA PHE A 439 -1.63 -21.76 -15.26
C PHE A 439 -0.22 -21.83 -15.86
N LEU A 440 0.79 -22.10 -15.05
CA LEU A 440 2.18 -22.15 -15.51
C LEU A 440 2.38 -23.21 -16.59
N LYS A 441 1.75 -24.37 -16.46
CA LYS A 441 1.76 -25.42 -17.47
C LYS A 441 1.12 -24.99 -18.78
N LYS A 442 -0.03 -24.28 -18.72
CA LYS A 442 -0.74 -23.77 -19.90
C LYS A 442 0.16 -22.84 -20.73
N TYR A 443 0.96 -22.00 -20.06
CA TYR A 443 1.85 -21.04 -20.73
C TYR A 443 3.28 -21.52 -20.89
N GLY A 444 3.58 -22.79 -20.57
CA GLY A 444 4.91 -23.37 -20.71
C GLY A 444 5.97 -22.70 -19.83
N ILE A 445 5.58 -22.24 -18.65
CA ILE A 445 6.46 -21.57 -17.69
C ILE A 445 6.87 -22.56 -16.60
N ALA A 446 8.15 -22.56 -16.23
CA ALA A 446 8.68 -23.41 -15.16
C ALA A 446 8.08 -23.07 -13.78
N LEU A 447 7.78 -24.11 -12.98
CA LEU A 447 7.28 -23.95 -11.62
C LEU A 447 8.24 -23.12 -10.75
N PRO A 448 7.74 -22.31 -9.80
CA PRO A 448 8.57 -21.54 -8.90
C PRO A 448 9.35 -22.46 -7.93
N ASN A 449 10.52 -22.02 -7.52
CA ASN A 449 11.38 -22.65 -6.53
C ASN A 449 11.48 -21.84 -5.22
N LYS A 450 10.68 -20.79 -5.09
CA LYS A 450 10.61 -19.91 -3.93
C LYS A 450 9.15 -19.78 -3.46
N SER A 451 8.97 -19.59 -2.16
CA SER A 451 7.63 -19.37 -1.59
C SER A 451 6.97 -18.11 -2.15
N PRO A 452 5.63 -18.02 -2.14
CA PRO A 452 4.93 -16.79 -2.52
C PRO A 452 5.36 -15.57 -1.70
N GLU A 453 5.67 -15.75 -0.42
CA GLU A 453 6.17 -14.69 0.46
C GLU A 453 7.55 -14.18 0.01
N THR A 454 8.49 -15.08 -0.23
CA THR A 454 9.82 -14.72 -0.74
C THR A 454 9.73 -13.99 -2.09
N ARG A 455 8.90 -14.50 -3.01
CA ARG A 455 8.68 -13.86 -4.31
C ARG A 455 8.08 -12.44 -4.18
N ALA A 456 7.13 -12.25 -3.26
CA ALA A 456 6.52 -10.95 -3.00
C ALA A 456 7.53 -9.93 -2.44
N LEU A 457 8.40 -10.34 -1.51
CA LEU A 457 9.45 -9.48 -0.97
C LEU A 457 10.51 -9.14 -2.02
N GLU A 458 10.93 -10.10 -2.84
CA GLU A 458 11.88 -9.85 -3.94
C GLU A 458 11.31 -8.84 -4.95
N ARG A 459 10.01 -8.93 -5.28
CA ARG A 459 9.35 -7.93 -6.12
C ARG A 459 9.36 -6.56 -5.47
N LEU A 460 8.97 -6.47 -4.22
CA LEU A 460 8.96 -5.21 -3.47
C LEU A 460 10.36 -4.56 -3.44
N HIS A 461 11.39 -5.32 -3.06
CA HIS A 461 12.76 -4.82 -2.99
C HIS A 461 13.39 -4.54 -4.36
N SER A 462 12.79 -5.02 -5.45
CA SER A 462 13.20 -4.70 -6.81
C SER A 462 12.65 -3.37 -7.33
N MET A 463 11.75 -2.74 -6.58
CA MET A 463 11.23 -1.40 -6.88
C MET A 463 12.17 -0.32 -6.35
N ASN A 464 12.03 0.90 -6.86
CA ASN A 464 12.65 2.05 -6.23
C ASN A 464 12.02 2.30 -4.87
N PRO A 465 12.80 2.62 -3.85
CA PRO A 465 12.26 2.99 -2.55
C PRO A 465 11.50 4.32 -2.61
N TYR A 466 10.59 4.53 -1.69
CA TYR A 466 9.80 5.76 -1.58
C TYR A 466 10.63 6.88 -0.93
N THR A 467 11.73 7.23 -1.59
CA THR A 467 12.69 8.24 -1.16
C THR A 467 13.21 8.97 -2.40
N LEU A 468 13.42 10.25 -2.31
CA LEU A 468 14.01 11.05 -3.38
C LEU A 468 15.40 11.53 -3.00
N TRP A 469 16.32 11.37 -3.94
CA TRP A 469 17.69 11.90 -3.85
C TRP A 469 17.90 13.01 -4.86
N GLN A 470 18.73 13.97 -4.49
CA GLN A 470 19.22 14.96 -5.45
C GLN A 470 20.18 14.25 -6.41
N ARG A 471 19.91 14.33 -7.70
CA ARG A 471 20.71 13.72 -8.77
C ARG A 471 20.89 14.70 -9.91
N THR A 472 21.99 14.58 -10.63
CA THR A 472 22.18 15.22 -11.94
C THR A 472 21.99 14.17 -13.03
N THR A 473 21.13 14.43 -13.99
CA THR A 473 20.91 13.54 -15.14
C THR A 473 22.12 13.53 -16.08
N GLN A 474 22.25 12.52 -16.94
CA GLN A 474 23.34 12.42 -17.91
C GLN A 474 23.36 13.63 -18.88
N ASP A 475 22.21 14.24 -19.14
CA ASP A 475 22.07 15.45 -19.96
C ASP A 475 22.22 16.76 -19.14
N GLY A 476 22.71 16.68 -17.88
CA GLY A 476 23.15 17.83 -17.07
C GLY A 476 22.03 18.58 -16.32
N ILE A 477 20.86 17.98 -16.14
CA ILE A 477 19.75 18.61 -15.41
C ILE A 477 19.70 18.11 -13.97
N ASP A 478 19.64 19.01 -13.00
CA ASP A 478 19.45 18.67 -11.59
C ASP A 478 17.99 18.30 -11.31
N VAL A 479 17.79 17.12 -10.72
CA VAL A 479 16.46 16.54 -10.46
C VAL A 479 16.39 15.87 -9.10
N LYS A 480 15.19 15.77 -8.55
CA LYS A 480 14.89 14.79 -7.49
C LYS A 480 14.46 13.46 -8.12
N SER A 481 15.10 12.37 -7.75
CA SER A 481 14.92 11.06 -8.37
C SER A 481 14.86 9.94 -7.33
N PRO A 482 14.03 8.89 -7.54
CA PRO A 482 13.99 7.72 -6.68
C PRO A 482 15.18 6.76 -6.87
N TYR A 483 16.06 7.06 -7.81
CA TYR A 483 17.31 6.31 -8.00
C TYR A 483 18.39 6.85 -7.07
N ALA A 484 18.81 6.03 -6.10
CA ALA A 484 19.86 6.43 -5.15
C ALA A 484 21.21 6.73 -5.87
N PRO A 485 22.05 7.60 -5.32
CA PRO A 485 23.31 8.00 -5.98
C PRO A 485 24.30 6.87 -6.25
N ASP A 486 24.27 5.82 -5.44
CA ASP A 486 25.11 4.62 -5.55
C ASP A 486 24.57 3.57 -6.52
N LYS A 487 23.38 3.78 -7.08
CA LYS A 487 22.78 2.85 -8.05
C LYS A 487 23.37 3.03 -9.44
N PRO A 488 23.54 1.93 -10.20
CA PRO A 488 24.21 1.95 -11.50
C PRO A 488 23.36 2.54 -12.65
N GLU A 489 22.08 2.79 -12.43
CA GLU A 489 21.18 3.28 -13.46
C GLU A 489 21.58 4.65 -13.98
N ILE A 490 21.72 4.76 -15.30
CA ILE A 490 21.85 6.02 -16.02
C ILE A 490 20.48 6.70 -16.03
N ILE A 491 20.39 7.93 -15.55
CA ILE A 491 19.13 8.68 -15.56
C ILE A 491 19.16 9.83 -16.56
N LEU A 492 18.05 10.02 -17.27
CA LEU A 492 17.84 11.10 -18.22
C LEU A 492 16.67 11.99 -17.79
N SER A 493 16.73 13.25 -18.22
CA SER A 493 15.58 14.15 -18.15
C SER A 493 14.43 13.61 -19.01
N GLU A 494 13.21 14.11 -18.80
CA GLU A 494 12.03 13.74 -19.59
C GLU A 494 12.29 13.90 -21.10
N LYS A 495 12.82 15.06 -21.50
CA LYS A 495 13.09 15.40 -22.89
C LYS A 495 14.16 14.49 -23.52
N ALA A 496 15.26 14.25 -22.80
CA ALA A 496 16.33 13.39 -23.28
C ALA A 496 15.86 11.93 -23.38
N TYR A 497 15.09 11.44 -22.41
CA TYR A 497 14.54 10.10 -22.42
C TYR A 497 13.57 9.87 -23.60
N GLN A 498 12.71 10.84 -23.91
CA GLN A 498 11.77 10.74 -25.03
C GLN A 498 12.47 10.67 -26.40
N ASN A 499 13.64 11.30 -26.52
CA ASN A 499 14.43 11.33 -27.75
C ASN A 499 15.47 10.18 -27.84
N TYR A 500 15.63 9.39 -26.80
CA TYR A 500 16.60 8.30 -26.79
C TYR A 500 16.17 7.14 -27.72
N LYS A 501 17.12 6.63 -28.50
CA LYS A 501 16.86 5.50 -29.42
C LYS A 501 17.14 4.18 -28.70
N PHE A 502 16.07 3.48 -28.33
CA PHE A 502 16.14 2.19 -27.62
C PHE A 502 16.29 0.98 -28.56
N LEU A 503 15.85 1.09 -29.80
CA LEU A 503 15.97 0.01 -30.78
C LEU A 503 17.38 -0.03 -31.36
N ASN A 504 18.02 -1.21 -31.32
CA ASN A 504 19.35 -1.48 -31.88
C ASN A 504 19.27 -2.02 -33.30
#